data_6ce4ca4fde21b42a4346c93fb43ae1e0
#
_entry.id   6ce4ca4fde21b42a4346c93fb43ae1e0
#
_cell.length_a   1.000
_cell.length_b   1.000
_cell.length_c   1.000
_cell.angle_alpha   90.00
_cell.angle_beta   90.00
_cell.angle_gamma   90.00
#
_symmetry.space_group_name_H-M   'P 1'
#
loop_
_entity.id
_entity.type
_entity.pdbx_description
1 polymer ?
#
loop_
_entity_poly.entity_id
_entity_poly.type
_entity_poly.pdbx_seq_one_letter_code
_entity_poly.pdbx_strand_id
1 'polypeptide(L)'
;MRSIIFDLDLTLVDTTCLEEARHERNWQKAYGLIPQTSLYKGIQEVLDVIAKFGIKTAIVSTSPRPYVEKLVEYYKLPIQHIVAYH
;
A
#
# COMPACT_ATOMS: atom_id res chain seq x y z
N MET A 1 -19.96 3.74 12.67
CA MET A 1 -18.81 4.21 11.89
C MET A 1 -18.34 3.07 10.99
N ARG A 2 -18.20 3.35 9.70
CA ARG A 2 -17.79 2.31 8.76
C ARG A 2 -16.30 2.42 8.46
N SER A 3 -15.67 1.29 8.30
CA SER A 3 -14.26 1.23 7.92
C SER A 3 -14.00 0.04 6.99
N ILE A 4 -13.00 0.19 6.14
CA ILE A 4 -12.57 -0.86 5.22
C ILE A 4 -11.09 -1.09 5.44
N ILE A 5 -10.70 -2.36 5.51
CA ILE A 5 -9.32 -2.76 5.72
C ILE A 5 -8.82 -3.40 4.44
N PHE A 6 -7.67 -2.95 3.97
CA PHE A 6 -7.04 -3.47 2.76
C PHE A 6 -5.69 -4.12 3.09
N ASP A 7 -5.35 -5.15 2.36
CA ASP A 7 -3.97 -5.58 2.24
C ASP A 7 -3.28 -4.65 1.21
N LEU A 8 -1.97 -4.52 1.28
CA LEU A 8 -1.24 -3.63 0.39
C LEU A 8 -0.69 -4.37 -0.82
N ASP A 9 0.23 -5.31 -0.57
CA ASP A 9 0.94 -6.00 -1.65
C ASP A 9 0.01 -6.92 -2.41
N LEU A 10 0.03 -6.80 -3.73
CA LEU A 10 -0.77 -7.62 -4.64
C LEU A 10 -2.28 -7.45 -4.44
N THR A 11 -2.69 -6.40 -3.74
CA THR A 11 -4.10 -6.03 -3.56
C THR A 11 -4.34 -4.61 -4.01
N LEU A 12 -3.68 -3.63 -3.41
CA LEU A 12 -3.76 -2.23 -3.84
C LEU A 12 -2.70 -1.92 -4.88
N VAL A 13 -1.50 -2.46 -4.69
CA VAL A 13 -0.35 -2.18 -5.53
C VAL A 13 0.21 -3.49 -6.08
N ASP A 14 0.49 -3.51 -7.37
CA ASP A 14 1.22 -4.62 -7.97
C ASP A 14 2.70 -4.46 -7.63
N THR A 15 3.13 -5.14 -6.58
CA THR A 15 4.50 -5.11 -6.10
C THR A 15 5.28 -6.35 -6.52
N THR A 16 4.87 -7.01 -7.61
CA THR A 16 5.54 -8.21 -8.09
C THR A 16 7.03 -7.97 -8.30
N CYS A 17 7.41 -6.81 -8.82
CA CYS A 17 8.82 -6.49 -9.06
C CYS A 17 9.63 -6.31 -7.77
N LEU A 18 8.96 -6.21 -6.62
CA LEU A 18 9.62 -6.06 -5.33
C LEU A 18 9.72 -7.38 -4.55
N GLU A 19 9.10 -8.45 -5.03
CA GLU A 19 9.00 -9.69 -4.27
C GLU A 19 10.37 -10.22 -3.84
N GLU A 20 11.32 -10.25 -4.74
CA GLU A 20 12.66 -10.76 -4.43
C GLU A 20 13.33 -9.92 -3.34
N ALA A 21 13.31 -8.60 -3.49
CA ALA A 21 13.93 -7.71 -2.51
C ALA A 21 13.24 -7.82 -1.15
N ARG A 22 11.91 -7.94 -1.13
CA ARG A 22 11.15 -8.11 0.11
C ARG A 22 11.47 -9.44 0.77
N HIS A 23 11.55 -10.50 0.00
CA HIS A 23 11.87 -11.83 0.51
C HIS A 23 13.27 -11.85 1.14
N GLU A 24 14.22 -11.17 0.52
CA GLU A 24 15.58 -11.05 1.02
C GLU A 24 15.72 -9.99 2.12
N ARG A 25 14.66 -9.27 2.42
CA ARG A 25 14.63 -8.14 3.34
C ARG A 25 15.64 -7.04 2.96
N ASN A 26 15.88 -6.91 1.67
CA ASN A 26 16.72 -5.84 1.13
C ASN A 26 15.83 -4.63 0.86
N TRP A 27 15.50 -3.90 1.93
CA TRP A 27 14.53 -2.81 1.85
C TRP A 27 15.02 -1.64 1.03
N GLN A 28 16.32 -1.38 1.04
CA GLN A 28 16.87 -0.31 0.23
C GLN A 28 16.67 -0.58 -1.27
N LYS A 29 16.89 -1.82 -1.69
CA LYS A 29 16.63 -2.23 -3.07
C LYS A 29 15.14 -2.12 -3.40
N ALA A 30 14.29 -2.58 -2.48
CA ALA A 30 12.85 -2.49 -2.67
C ALA A 30 12.40 -1.03 -2.85
N TYR A 31 12.90 -0.12 -2.03
CA TYR A 31 12.55 1.29 -2.14
C TYR A 31 12.94 1.88 -3.49
N GLY A 32 14.10 1.50 -4.01
CA GLY A 32 14.55 1.96 -5.31
C GLY A 32 13.71 1.46 -6.47
N LEU A 33 12.98 0.36 -6.28
CA LEU A 33 12.13 -0.23 -7.31
C LEU A 33 10.68 0.23 -7.24
N ILE A 34 10.31 1.02 -6.22
CA ILE A 34 8.93 1.50 -6.07
C ILE A 34 8.40 2.16 -7.35
N PRO A 35 9.18 3.00 -8.07
CA PRO A 35 8.68 3.60 -9.31
C PRO A 35 8.32 2.59 -10.41
N GLN A 36 8.75 1.34 -10.28
CA GLN A 36 8.42 0.29 -11.24
C GLN A 36 7.16 -0.49 -10.86
N THR A 37 6.57 -0.19 -9.71
CA THR A 37 5.30 -0.77 -9.30
C THR A 37 4.16 -0.03 -9.98
N SER A 38 2.94 -0.55 -9.85
CA SER A 38 1.75 0.13 -10.35
C SER A 38 0.56 -0.18 -9.46
N LEU A 39 -0.41 0.74 -9.42
CA LEU A 39 -1.68 0.44 -8.77
C LEU A 39 -2.47 -0.49 -9.67
N TYR A 40 -3.23 -1.41 -9.08
CA TYR A 40 -4.16 -2.18 -9.87
C TYR A 40 -5.22 -1.26 -10.47
N LYS A 41 -5.68 -1.63 -11.66
CA LYS A 41 -6.67 -0.84 -12.39
C LYS A 41 -7.91 -0.62 -11.52
N GLY A 42 -8.37 0.63 -11.45
CA GLY A 42 -9.58 0.99 -10.73
C GLY A 42 -9.38 1.26 -9.24
N ILE A 43 -8.21 0.97 -8.69
CA ILE A 43 -7.98 1.16 -7.24
C ILE A 43 -8.09 2.63 -6.85
N GLN A 44 -7.51 3.54 -7.62
CA GLN A 44 -7.57 4.96 -7.28
C GLN A 44 -9.01 5.45 -7.23
N GLU A 45 -9.83 5.06 -8.22
CA GLU A 45 -11.24 5.45 -8.27
C GLU A 45 -12.00 4.89 -7.07
N VAL A 46 -11.75 3.64 -6.72
CA VAL A 46 -12.43 3.00 -5.58
C VAL A 46 -12.07 3.72 -4.29
N LEU A 47 -10.79 4.01 -4.07
CA LEU A 47 -10.36 4.70 -2.86
C LEU A 47 -10.91 6.12 -2.79
N ASP A 48 -10.98 6.81 -3.93
CA ASP A 48 -11.53 8.16 -3.97
C ASP A 48 -13.02 8.15 -3.63
N VAL A 49 -13.78 7.18 -4.12
CA VAL A 49 -15.19 7.04 -3.80
C VAL A 49 -15.38 6.75 -2.31
N ILE A 50 -14.59 5.83 -1.77
CA ILE A 50 -14.66 5.48 -0.35
C ILE A 50 -14.37 6.72 0.51
N ALA A 51 -13.35 7.48 0.16
CA ALA A 51 -13.02 8.71 0.89
C ALA A 51 -14.15 9.74 0.79
N LYS A 52 -14.75 9.85 -0.39
CA LYS A 52 -15.86 10.81 -0.60
C LYS A 52 -17.05 10.50 0.30
N PHE A 53 -17.31 9.24 0.59
CA PHE A 53 -18.41 8.85 1.46
C PHE A 53 -18.04 8.87 2.95
N GLY A 54 -16.83 9.32 3.28
CA GLY A 54 -16.39 9.43 4.67
C GLY A 54 -16.11 8.09 5.33
N ILE A 55 -15.90 7.06 4.55
CA ILE A 55 -15.56 5.74 5.08
C ILE A 55 -14.08 5.71 5.43
N LYS A 56 -13.76 5.27 6.65
CA LYS A 56 -12.38 5.19 7.10
C LYS A 56 -11.68 4.01 6.44
N THR A 57 -10.41 4.20 6.12
CA THR A 57 -9.61 3.18 5.45
C THR A 57 -8.37 2.86 6.26
N ALA A 58 -7.98 1.60 6.24
CA ALA A 58 -6.78 1.13 6.89
C ALA A 58 -6.07 0.12 6.00
N ILE A 59 -4.75 0.07 6.13
CA ILE A 59 -3.94 -0.99 5.53
C ILE A 59 -3.41 -1.86 6.67
N VAL A 60 -3.52 -3.18 6.52
CA VAL A 60 -2.88 -4.15 7.40
C VAL A 60 -1.85 -4.89 6.55
N SER A 61 -0.60 -4.88 6.98
CA SER A 61 0.49 -5.46 6.21
C SER A 61 1.47 -6.18 7.12
N THR A 62 2.04 -7.27 6.61
CA THR A 62 3.14 -7.96 7.28
C THR A 62 4.49 -7.35 6.96
N SER A 63 4.52 -6.38 6.06
CA SER A 63 5.75 -5.66 5.73
C SER A 63 6.05 -4.57 6.76
N PRO A 64 7.30 -4.11 6.84
CA PRO A 64 7.66 -3.05 7.78
C PRO A 64 6.90 -1.75 7.50
N ARG A 65 6.60 -1.01 8.58
CA ARG A 65 5.88 0.26 8.45
C ARG A 65 6.55 1.26 7.49
N PRO A 66 7.88 1.45 7.51
CA PRO A 66 8.48 2.40 6.56
C PRO A 66 8.23 2.04 5.11
N TYR A 67 8.21 0.75 4.79
CA TYR A 67 7.91 0.29 3.43
C TYR A 67 6.47 0.64 3.06
N VAL A 68 5.53 0.33 3.96
CA VAL A 68 4.11 0.62 3.72
C VAL A 68 3.90 2.12 3.53
N GLU A 69 4.50 2.93 4.42
CA GLU A 69 4.38 4.38 4.36
C GLU A 69 4.94 4.95 3.06
N LYS A 70 6.05 4.39 2.57
CA LYS A 70 6.64 4.86 1.31
C LYS A 70 5.71 4.61 0.13
N LEU A 71 5.04 3.46 0.08
CA LEU A 71 4.10 3.17 -1.00
C LEU A 71 2.85 4.04 -0.89
N VAL A 72 2.31 4.21 0.31
CA VAL A 72 1.13 5.06 0.53
C VAL A 72 1.44 6.49 0.10
N GLU A 73 2.61 7.00 0.45
CA GLU A 73 3.03 8.35 0.08
C GLU A 73 3.30 8.47 -1.41
N TYR A 74 3.97 7.50 -2.00
CA TYR A 74 4.31 7.53 -3.42
C TYR A 74 3.06 7.65 -4.29
N TYR A 75 2.02 6.89 -3.95
CA TYR A 75 0.77 6.90 -4.71
C TYR A 75 -0.25 7.88 -4.15
N LYS A 76 0.06 8.56 -3.05
CA LYS A 76 -0.85 9.50 -2.37
C LYS A 76 -2.19 8.84 -2.08
N LEU A 77 -2.14 7.63 -1.54
CA LEU A 77 -3.35 6.89 -1.21
C LEU A 77 -4.07 7.53 -0.04
N PRO A 78 -5.41 7.69 -0.11
CA PRO A 78 -6.19 8.29 0.97
C PRO A 78 -6.45 7.27 2.10
N ILE A 79 -5.35 6.76 2.68
CA ILE A 79 -5.41 5.78 3.76
C ILE A 79 -5.19 6.51 5.08
N GLN A 80 -6.04 6.24 6.06
CA GLN A 80 -6.01 6.94 7.34
C GLN A 80 -5.20 6.21 8.41
N HIS A 81 -5.15 4.88 8.34
CA HIS A 81 -4.47 4.08 9.35
C HIS A 81 -3.62 3.01 8.70
N ILE A 82 -2.46 2.77 9.29
CA ILE A 82 -1.56 1.70 8.84
C ILE A 82 -1.26 0.84 10.06
N VAL A 83 -1.50 -0.47 9.90
CA VAL A 83 -1.10 -1.47 10.88
C VAL A 83 -0.04 -2.35 10.21
N ALA A 84 1.17 -2.24 10.66
CA ALA A 84 2.29 -3.00 10.14
C ALA A 84 2.95 -3.76 11.28
N TYR A 85 3.38 -4.99 11.01
CA TYR A 85 3.91 -5.84 12.07
C TYR A 85 5.39 -5.62 12.37
N HIS A 86 6.04 -4.79 11.62
CA HIS A 86 7.48 -4.55 11.82
C HIS A 86 7.83 -3.08 11.80
#